data_d2cf1fdf07a0cd75aad00e378d564377
#
_entry.id   d2cf1fdf07a0cd75aad00e378d564377
#
_cell.length_a   1.000
_cell.length_b   1.000
_cell.length_c   1.000
_cell.angle_alpha   90.00
_cell.angle_beta   90.00
_cell.angle_gamma   90.00
#
_symmetry.space_group_name_H-M   'P 1'
#
loop_
_entity.id
_entity.type
_entity.pdbx_description
1 polymer ?
#
loop_
_entity_poly.entity_id
_entity_poly.type
_entity_poly.pdbx_seq_one_letter_code
_entity_poly.pdbx_strand_id
1 'polypeptide(L)'
;MKELIAYKEAGTELYERLHLSTYPVAIKYIRTEKEIPQGTVRPSQSKQKWSLCQAFTYARRWGWTSAMTADDNFCTPATALHRWVNVPDEVILQSQLFQAWHKDKEAEKKRLQHGLEQIGEKNLPKLKKYKGFIAAALTKTPVIPDTVLVFGNGENLTHIIQAITYTGENYPVSSFEGFGETCAKGGLLPFITGIPQLVIPGMGDRTFSGVYDYEIAIGIPGKMLFTAVDNLFKSGGKLNLGNPVKTLLAMGLTENITPGFKYMRQKIDESTTWRTAVL
;
A
#
# COMPACT_ATOMS: atom_id res chain seq x y z
N MET A 1 -24.11 7.26 6.02
CA MET A 1 -23.53 8.45 6.66
C MET A 1 -22.64 8.10 7.86
N LYS A 2 -23.12 7.34 8.86
CA LYS A 2 -22.30 6.93 10.03
C LYS A 2 -21.01 6.20 9.66
N GLU A 3 -21.06 5.24 8.74
CA GLU A 3 -19.88 4.49 8.30
C GLU A 3 -18.83 5.40 7.63
N LEU A 4 -19.24 6.34 6.80
CA LEU A 4 -18.32 7.28 6.16
C LEU A 4 -17.62 8.18 7.19
N ILE A 5 -18.33 8.60 8.24
CA ILE A 5 -17.75 9.37 9.36
C ILE A 5 -16.68 8.52 10.05
N ALA A 6 -16.99 7.26 10.37
CA ALA A 6 -16.04 6.35 11.01
C ALA A 6 -14.74 6.19 10.20
N TYR A 7 -14.82 6.09 8.86
CA TYR A 7 -13.61 6.04 8.01
C TYR A 7 -12.78 7.33 8.09
N LYS A 8 -13.42 8.50 8.16
CA LYS A 8 -12.71 9.78 8.30
C LYS A 8 -12.01 9.88 9.66
N GLU A 9 -12.70 9.50 10.72
CA GLU A 9 -12.15 9.47 12.08
C GLU A 9 -10.97 8.52 12.17
N ALA A 10 -11.11 7.29 11.68
CA ALA A 10 -10.01 6.32 11.62
C ALA A 10 -8.82 6.84 10.79
N GLY A 11 -9.09 7.55 9.69
CA GLY A 11 -8.07 8.19 8.88
C GLY A 11 -7.33 9.31 9.61
N THR A 12 -8.04 10.09 10.39
CA THR A 12 -7.46 11.15 11.23
C THR A 12 -6.60 10.55 12.33
N GLU A 13 -7.11 9.54 13.02
CA GLU A 13 -6.39 8.85 14.09
C GLU A 13 -5.10 8.19 13.58
N LEU A 14 -5.16 7.52 12.42
CA LEU A 14 -3.97 6.95 11.79
C LEU A 14 -2.94 8.03 11.41
N TYR A 15 -3.40 9.15 10.84
CA TYR A 15 -2.56 10.27 10.44
C TYR A 15 -1.85 10.92 11.63
N GLU A 16 -2.60 11.21 12.69
CA GLU A 16 -2.10 11.90 13.87
C GLU A 16 -1.20 11.01 14.74
N ARG A 17 -1.64 9.78 15.05
CA ARG A 17 -0.87 8.85 15.91
C ARG A 17 0.47 8.44 15.31
N LEU A 18 0.54 8.27 14.00
CA LEU A 18 1.77 7.90 13.31
C LEU A 18 2.60 9.10 12.85
N HIS A 19 2.11 10.33 13.08
CA HIS A 19 2.75 11.56 12.58
C HIS A 19 3.09 11.46 11.10
N LEU A 20 2.13 10.97 10.30
CA LEU A 20 2.34 10.80 8.86
C LEU A 20 2.59 12.15 8.19
N SER A 21 3.54 12.19 7.29
CA SER A 21 3.85 13.41 6.51
C SER A 21 2.78 13.76 5.48
N THR A 22 1.92 12.80 5.14
CA THR A 22 0.84 12.97 4.16
C THR A 22 -0.40 12.20 4.60
N TYR A 23 -1.58 12.61 4.12
CA TYR A 23 -2.82 11.91 4.43
C TYR A 23 -2.83 10.48 3.88
N PRO A 24 -3.39 9.50 4.61
CA PRO A 24 -3.79 8.22 4.01
C PRO A 24 -4.76 8.47 2.85
N VAL A 25 -4.68 7.65 1.81
CA VAL A 25 -5.51 7.77 0.61
C VAL A 25 -6.64 6.75 0.63
N ALA A 26 -7.87 7.23 0.55
CA ALA A 26 -9.04 6.42 0.28
C ALA A 26 -9.15 6.13 -1.22
N ILE A 27 -9.26 4.87 -1.61
CA ILE A 27 -9.46 4.44 -3.00
C ILE A 27 -10.78 3.69 -3.07
N LYS A 28 -11.70 4.21 -3.91
CA LYS A 28 -13.00 3.58 -4.20
C LYS A 28 -13.10 3.23 -5.66
N TYR A 29 -13.22 1.95 -6.00
CA TYR A 29 -13.45 1.50 -7.37
C TYR A 29 -14.90 1.74 -7.78
N ILE A 30 -15.10 2.30 -8.99
CA ILE A 30 -16.41 2.69 -9.54
C ILE A 30 -16.75 1.86 -10.77
N ARG A 31 -18.02 1.53 -10.92
CA ARG A 31 -18.55 0.81 -12.07
C ARG A 31 -19.11 1.75 -13.14
N THR A 32 -19.59 2.90 -12.71
CA THR A 32 -20.19 3.92 -13.57
C THR A 32 -19.79 5.31 -13.09
N GLU A 33 -19.80 6.27 -14.00
CA GLU A 33 -19.53 7.69 -13.67
C GLU A 33 -20.57 8.29 -12.74
N LYS A 34 -21.75 7.71 -12.63
CA LYS A 34 -22.80 8.17 -11.69
C LYS A 34 -22.39 8.00 -10.23
N GLU A 35 -21.39 7.17 -9.94
CA GLU A 35 -20.85 6.95 -8.60
C GLU A 35 -19.84 8.06 -8.19
N ILE A 36 -19.48 8.96 -9.12
CA ILE A 36 -18.53 10.04 -8.85
C ILE A 36 -19.23 11.17 -8.10
N PRO A 37 -18.80 11.53 -6.89
CA PRO A 37 -19.40 12.63 -6.13
C PRO A 37 -19.26 13.98 -6.86
N GLN A 38 -20.21 14.85 -6.65
CA GLN A 38 -20.14 16.22 -7.16
C GLN A 38 -18.89 16.94 -6.61
N GLY A 39 -18.25 17.76 -7.43
CA GLY A 39 -17.03 18.48 -7.06
C GLY A 39 -15.74 17.66 -7.12
N THR A 40 -15.82 16.41 -7.57
CA THR A 40 -14.64 15.58 -7.80
C THR A 40 -13.88 16.06 -9.04
N VAL A 41 -12.57 16.21 -8.92
CA VAL A 41 -11.70 16.62 -10.03
C VAL A 41 -11.59 15.50 -11.06
N ARG A 42 -11.79 15.84 -12.33
CA ARG A 42 -11.62 14.96 -13.50
C ARG A 42 -10.59 15.59 -14.44
N PRO A 43 -9.39 15.02 -14.64
CA PRO A 43 -8.38 15.57 -15.54
C PRO A 43 -8.89 15.77 -16.97
N SER A 44 -9.67 14.83 -17.49
CA SER A 44 -10.23 14.87 -18.84
C SER A 44 -11.15 16.06 -19.08
N GLN A 45 -11.86 16.54 -18.05
CA GLN A 45 -12.72 17.71 -18.16
C GLN A 45 -11.94 19.02 -18.41
N SER A 46 -10.67 19.05 -18.00
CA SER A 46 -9.74 20.15 -18.28
C SER A 46 -8.79 19.84 -19.44
N LYS A 47 -9.13 18.88 -20.29
CA LYS A 47 -8.29 18.41 -21.41
C LYS A 47 -6.88 17.97 -20.97
N GLN A 48 -6.76 17.50 -19.73
CA GLN A 48 -5.54 16.95 -19.14
C GLN A 48 -5.67 15.47 -18.94
N LYS A 49 -4.52 14.82 -18.74
CA LYS A 49 -4.46 13.43 -18.30
C LYS A 49 -3.42 13.32 -17.21
N TRP A 50 -3.72 12.54 -16.18
CA TRP A 50 -2.82 12.25 -15.08
C TRP A 50 -2.44 10.76 -15.08
N SER A 51 -1.37 10.39 -14.37
CA SER A 51 -1.17 9.01 -13.99
C SER A 51 -2.02 8.66 -12.75
N LEU A 52 -2.28 7.38 -12.53
CA LEU A 52 -3.01 6.95 -11.33
C LEU A 52 -2.25 7.30 -10.05
N CYS A 53 -0.93 7.18 -10.06
CA CYS A 53 -0.09 7.56 -8.93
C CYS A 53 -0.10 9.08 -8.66
N GLN A 54 -0.26 9.93 -9.69
CA GLN A 54 -0.49 11.37 -9.47
C GLN A 54 -1.79 11.65 -8.73
N ALA A 55 -2.87 10.94 -9.05
CA ALA A 55 -4.13 11.08 -8.32
C ALA A 55 -3.96 10.78 -6.81
N PHE A 56 -3.17 9.75 -6.47
CA PHE A 56 -2.84 9.46 -5.08
C PHE A 56 -2.02 10.57 -4.43
N THR A 57 -1.07 11.15 -5.16
CA THR A 57 -0.27 12.26 -4.63
C THR A 57 -1.09 13.52 -4.41
N TYR A 58 -2.01 13.85 -5.31
CA TYR A 58 -2.93 14.97 -5.11
C TYR A 58 -3.84 14.75 -3.90
N ALA A 59 -4.33 13.52 -3.70
CA ALA A 59 -5.11 13.17 -2.53
C ALA A 59 -4.30 13.30 -1.23
N ARG A 60 -3.11 12.67 -1.17
CA ARG A 60 -2.33 12.60 0.05
C ARG A 60 -1.65 13.91 0.45
N ARG A 61 -1.22 14.74 -0.51
CA ARG A 61 -0.49 15.99 -0.23
C ARG A 61 -1.37 17.22 -0.16
N TRP A 62 -2.38 17.29 -1.03
CA TRP A 62 -3.25 18.48 -1.11
C TRP A 62 -4.69 18.24 -0.68
N GLY A 63 -5.04 17.01 -0.32
CA GLY A 63 -6.38 16.68 0.14
C GLY A 63 -7.44 16.73 -0.95
N TRP A 64 -7.03 16.61 -2.23
CA TRP A 64 -7.97 16.63 -3.36
C TRP A 64 -8.73 15.31 -3.46
N THR A 65 -9.95 15.41 -3.97
CA THR A 65 -10.72 14.27 -4.44
C THR A 65 -10.71 14.26 -5.95
N SER A 66 -10.22 13.19 -6.54
CA SER A 66 -10.16 13.01 -7.99
C SER A 66 -10.77 11.66 -8.40
N ALA A 67 -11.37 11.62 -9.60
CA ALA A 67 -11.80 10.39 -10.21
C ALA A 67 -10.99 10.12 -11.47
N MET A 68 -10.57 8.88 -11.62
CA MET A 68 -9.72 8.40 -12.70
C MET A 68 -10.45 7.29 -13.46
N THR A 69 -10.62 7.48 -14.75
CA THR A 69 -11.08 6.48 -15.72
C THR A 69 -10.04 6.34 -16.83
N ALA A 70 -10.32 5.53 -17.84
CA ALA A 70 -9.43 5.41 -19.01
C ALA A 70 -9.18 6.76 -19.70
N ASP A 71 -10.19 7.65 -19.73
CA ASP A 71 -10.08 8.97 -20.36
C ASP A 71 -9.24 9.95 -19.56
N ASP A 72 -9.19 9.79 -18.24
CA ASP A 72 -8.44 10.65 -17.33
C ASP A 72 -6.97 10.25 -17.22
N ASN A 73 -6.63 9.01 -17.61
CA ASN A 73 -5.33 8.42 -17.38
C ASN A 73 -4.44 8.41 -18.65
N PHE A 74 -3.21 8.92 -18.53
CA PHE A 74 -2.22 8.80 -19.60
C PHE A 74 -1.40 7.51 -19.52
N CYS A 75 -1.32 6.88 -18.34
CA CYS A 75 -0.56 5.65 -18.13
C CYS A 75 -1.32 4.44 -18.69
N THR A 76 -1.11 4.15 -19.97
CA THR A 76 -1.79 3.05 -20.66
C THR A 76 -1.56 1.68 -20.02
N PRO A 77 -0.35 1.35 -19.49
CA PRO A 77 -0.14 0.10 -18.74
C PRO A 77 -1.06 -0.03 -17.54
N ALA A 78 -1.19 1.05 -16.76
CA ALA A 78 -2.07 1.03 -15.59
C ALA A 78 -3.55 0.86 -15.98
N THR A 79 -4.00 1.52 -17.06
CA THR A 79 -5.35 1.34 -17.61
C THR A 79 -5.63 -0.12 -18.00
N ALA A 80 -4.65 -0.75 -18.65
CA ALA A 80 -4.74 -2.14 -19.08
C ALA A 80 -4.75 -3.11 -17.88
N LEU A 81 -3.85 -2.94 -16.91
CA LEU A 81 -3.79 -3.76 -15.70
C LEU A 81 -5.07 -3.67 -14.87
N HIS A 82 -5.68 -2.49 -14.77
CA HIS A 82 -6.97 -2.30 -14.10
C HIS A 82 -8.18 -2.82 -14.91
N ARG A 83 -7.95 -3.27 -16.14
CA ARG A 83 -8.99 -3.79 -17.04
C ARG A 83 -10.10 -2.78 -17.37
N TRP A 84 -9.77 -1.47 -17.37
CA TRP A 84 -10.73 -0.43 -17.74
C TRP A 84 -11.00 -0.40 -19.25
N VAL A 85 -10.11 -1.01 -20.03
CA VAL A 85 -10.25 -1.23 -21.47
C VAL A 85 -10.18 -2.72 -21.76
N ASN A 86 -10.89 -3.14 -22.80
CA ASN A 86 -10.89 -4.55 -23.24
C ASN A 86 -9.74 -4.78 -24.22
N VAL A 87 -8.55 -5.00 -23.69
CA VAL A 87 -7.34 -5.26 -24.45
C VAL A 87 -6.83 -6.66 -24.09
N PRO A 88 -6.54 -7.53 -25.09
CA PRO A 88 -5.94 -8.84 -24.86
C PRO A 88 -4.59 -8.75 -24.17
N ASP A 89 -4.24 -9.77 -23.37
CA ASP A 89 -2.97 -9.78 -22.63
C ASP A 89 -1.75 -9.77 -23.55
N GLU A 90 -1.84 -10.41 -24.71
CA GLU A 90 -0.79 -10.39 -25.74
C GLU A 90 -0.49 -8.97 -26.23
N VAL A 91 -1.52 -8.14 -26.41
CA VAL A 91 -1.36 -6.74 -26.81
C VAL A 91 -0.73 -5.92 -25.68
N ILE A 92 -1.14 -6.19 -24.43
CA ILE A 92 -0.53 -5.54 -23.24
C ILE A 92 0.95 -5.90 -23.18
N LEU A 93 1.29 -7.18 -23.26
CA LEU A 93 2.68 -7.66 -23.25
C LEU A 93 3.49 -7.03 -24.38
N GLN A 94 2.97 -7.04 -25.60
CA GLN A 94 3.66 -6.47 -26.75
C GLN A 94 3.87 -4.96 -26.61
N SER A 95 2.85 -4.23 -26.13
CA SER A 95 2.98 -2.77 -25.97
C SER A 95 4.07 -2.40 -24.94
N GLN A 96 4.22 -3.18 -23.89
CA GLN A 96 5.21 -2.96 -22.86
C GLN A 96 6.64 -3.22 -23.34
N LEU A 97 6.83 -4.16 -24.28
CA LEU A 97 8.14 -4.41 -24.90
C LEU A 97 8.70 -3.18 -25.63
N PHE A 98 7.85 -2.27 -26.08
CA PHE A 98 8.25 -1.00 -26.68
C PHE A 98 8.64 0.08 -25.65
N GLN A 99 8.25 -0.08 -24.38
CA GLN A 99 8.61 0.89 -23.33
C GLN A 99 10.06 0.75 -22.84
N ALA A 100 10.69 -0.40 -23.14
CA ALA A 100 12.12 -0.63 -22.94
C ALA A 100 12.64 -0.32 -21.52
N TRP A 101 11.90 -0.69 -20.49
CA TRP A 101 12.36 -0.63 -19.10
C TRP A 101 13.61 -1.50 -18.89
N HIS A 102 13.62 -2.68 -19.49
CA HIS A 102 14.81 -3.53 -19.59
C HIS A 102 15.41 -3.43 -20.99
N LYS A 103 16.73 -3.52 -21.09
CA LYS A 103 17.42 -3.63 -22.38
C LYS A 103 17.14 -4.96 -23.07
N ASP A 104 16.93 -6.00 -22.28
CA ASP A 104 16.63 -7.35 -22.75
C ASP A 104 15.11 -7.56 -22.82
N LYS A 105 14.62 -7.91 -24.03
CA LYS A 105 13.20 -8.13 -24.30
C LYS A 105 12.62 -9.35 -23.57
N GLU A 106 13.42 -10.40 -23.37
CA GLU A 106 12.95 -11.59 -22.64
C GLU A 106 12.80 -11.30 -21.14
N ALA A 107 13.72 -10.52 -20.55
CA ALA A 107 13.60 -10.05 -19.19
C ALA A 107 12.36 -9.19 -19.01
N GLU A 108 12.09 -8.27 -19.96
CA GLU A 108 10.89 -7.43 -19.93
C GLU A 108 9.61 -8.26 -20.03
N LYS A 109 9.58 -9.25 -20.92
CA LYS A 109 8.44 -10.16 -21.08
C LYS A 109 8.15 -10.93 -19.78
N LYS A 110 9.18 -11.50 -19.15
CA LYS A 110 9.04 -12.24 -17.87
C LYS A 110 8.50 -11.36 -16.76
N ARG A 111 9.00 -10.12 -16.66
CA ARG A 111 8.52 -9.13 -15.68
C ARG A 111 7.02 -8.87 -15.86
N LEU A 112 6.59 -8.64 -17.09
CA LEU A 112 5.19 -8.35 -17.41
C LEU A 112 4.27 -9.53 -17.16
N GLN A 113 4.70 -10.74 -17.54
CA GLN A 113 3.99 -11.97 -17.26
C GLN A 113 3.77 -12.13 -15.75
N HIS A 114 4.82 -11.92 -14.95
CA HIS A 114 4.73 -11.99 -13.50
C HIS A 114 3.72 -10.96 -12.96
N GLY A 115 3.72 -9.72 -13.44
CA GLY A 115 2.75 -8.69 -13.04
C GLY A 115 1.30 -9.07 -13.36
N LEU A 116 1.05 -9.69 -14.51
CA LEU A 116 -0.28 -10.18 -14.89
C LEU A 116 -0.73 -11.39 -14.05
N GLU A 117 0.18 -12.31 -13.75
CA GLU A 117 -0.06 -13.49 -12.92
C GLU A 117 -0.48 -13.11 -11.49
N GLN A 118 0.07 -12.05 -10.92
CA GLN A 118 -0.31 -11.57 -9.60
C GLN A 118 -1.76 -11.11 -9.52
N ILE A 119 -2.28 -10.52 -10.59
CA ILE A 119 -3.71 -10.18 -10.67
C ILE A 119 -4.54 -11.47 -10.67
N GLY A 120 -4.07 -12.49 -11.37
CA GLY A 120 -4.67 -13.81 -11.47
C GLY A 120 -5.97 -13.84 -12.28
N GLU A 121 -6.12 -14.83 -13.12
CA GLU A 121 -7.29 -15.00 -14.02
C GLU A 121 -8.61 -14.99 -13.28
N LYS A 122 -8.67 -15.59 -12.09
CA LYS A 122 -9.90 -15.64 -11.26
C LYS A 122 -10.44 -14.26 -10.88
N ASN A 123 -9.61 -13.23 -10.89
CA ASN A 123 -9.99 -11.86 -10.54
C ASN A 123 -10.44 -11.03 -11.75
N LEU A 124 -10.17 -11.47 -12.96
CA LEU A 124 -10.52 -10.75 -14.19
C LEU A 124 -12.03 -10.46 -14.33
N PRO A 125 -12.95 -11.40 -14.03
CA PRO A 125 -14.38 -11.12 -14.10
C PRO A 125 -14.82 -10.03 -13.11
N LYS A 126 -14.18 -9.94 -11.96
CA LYS A 126 -14.41 -8.86 -10.98
C LYS A 126 -13.94 -7.53 -11.54
N LEU A 127 -12.71 -7.47 -12.05
CA LEU A 127 -12.08 -6.23 -12.53
C LEU A 127 -12.81 -5.62 -13.73
N LYS A 128 -13.26 -6.42 -14.69
CA LYS A 128 -13.98 -5.95 -15.87
C LYS A 128 -15.28 -5.19 -15.56
N LYS A 129 -15.79 -5.31 -14.32
CA LYS A 129 -16.99 -4.58 -13.87
C LYS A 129 -16.70 -3.13 -13.50
N TYR A 130 -15.43 -2.79 -13.27
CA TYR A 130 -15.03 -1.44 -12.85
C TYR A 130 -14.47 -0.65 -14.04
N LYS A 131 -14.71 0.66 -14.03
CA LYS A 131 -14.33 1.58 -15.12
C LYS A 131 -13.36 2.67 -14.64
N GLY A 132 -13.11 2.72 -13.36
CA GLY A 132 -12.25 3.72 -12.75
C GLY A 132 -12.19 3.59 -11.24
N PHE A 133 -11.58 4.58 -10.61
CA PHE A 133 -11.62 4.76 -9.17
C PHE A 133 -11.72 6.23 -8.77
N ILE A 134 -12.10 6.46 -7.52
CA ILE A 134 -12.02 7.74 -6.83
C ILE A 134 -10.86 7.65 -5.83
N ALA A 135 -9.97 8.65 -5.85
CA ALA A 135 -8.93 8.83 -4.85
C ALA A 135 -9.19 10.10 -4.05
N ALA A 136 -9.12 10.01 -2.72
CA ALA A 136 -9.32 11.14 -1.82
C ALA A 136 -8.43 11.02 -0.57
N ALA A 137 -8.12 12.14 0.07
CA ALA A 137 -7.57 12.07 1.43
C ALA A 137 -8.59 11.37 2.35
N LEU A 138 -8.17 10.33 3.06
CA LEU A 138 -9.08 9.51 3.88
C LEU A 138 -9.81 10.35 4.94
N THR A 139 -9.12 11.32 5.54
CA THR A 139 -9.69 12.26 6.54
C THR A 139 -10.83 13.11 6.00
N LYS A 140 -10.93 13.26 4.67
CA LYS A 140 -11.93 14.11 3.99
C LYS A 140 -12.72 13.32 2.93
N THR A 141 -12.56 12.02 2.87
CA THR A 141 -13.13 11.20 1.79
C THR A 141 -14.65 11.36 1.66
N PRO A 142 -15.18 11.54 0.45
CA PRO A 142 -16.61 11.53 0.20
C PRO A 142 -17.18 10.12 -0.02
N VAL A 143 -16.33 9.09 -0.03
CA VAL A 143 -16.70 7.70 -0.36
C VAL A 143 -16.14 6.71 0.66
N ILE A 144 -16.83 5.58 0.84
CA ILE A 144 -16.32 4.44 1.62
C ILE A 144 -15.26 3.73 0.80
N PRO A 145 -14.00 3.64 1.28
CA PRO A 145 -12.91 3.09 0.50
C PRO A 145 -12.99 1.56 0.37
N ASP A 146 -12.63 1.04 -0.79
CA ASP A 146 -12.33 -0.37 -1.00
C ASP A 146 -10.90 -0.71 -0.56
N THR A 147 -9.98 0.26 -0.71
CA THR A 147 -8.59 0.18 -0.28
C THR A 147 -8.17 1.49 0.37
N VAL A 148 -7.37 1.40 1.41
CA VAL A 148 -6.66 2.55 2.01
C VAL A 148 -5.18 2.39 1.72
N LEU A 149 -4.58 3.38 1.06
CA LEU A 149 -3.15 3.41 0.74
C LEU A 149 -2.44 4.41 1.66
N VAL A 150 -1.47 3.95 2.40
CA VAL A 150 -0.70 4.77 3.35
C VAL A 150 0.75 4.84 2.91
N PHE A 151 1.27 6.05 2.80
CA PHE A 151 2.69 6.32 2.59
C PHE A 151 3.33 6.76 3.90
N GLY A 152 4.52 6.26 4.16
CA GLY A 152 5.29 6.61 5.34
C GLY A 152 6.73 6.13 5.23
N ASN A 153 7.48 6.30 6.29
CA ASN A 153 8.81 5.71 6.43
C ASN A 153 8.72 4.29 7.02
N GLY A 154 9.85 3.63 7.17
CA GLY A 154 9.92 2.27 7.72
C GLY A 154 9.31 2.15 9.12
N GLU A 155 9.47 3.16 9.97
CA GLU A 155 8.91 3.19 11.33
C GLU A 155 7.38 3.24 11.30
N ASN A 156 6.79 4.16 10.51
CA ASN A 156 5.34 4.25 10.35
C ASN A 156 4.73 2.92 9.90
N LEU A 157 5.36 2.28 8.89
CA LEU A 157 4.84 1.04 8.35
C LEU A 157 5.02 -0.14 9.31
N THR A 158 6.08 -0.15 10.12
CA THR A 158 6.27 -1.15 11.17
C THR A 158 5.09 -1.14 12.14
N HIS A 159 4.64 0.02 12.61
CA HIS A 159 3.47 0.12 13.48
C HIS A 159 2.18 -0.36 12.81
N ILE A 160 1.97 0.00 11.55
CA ILE A 160 0.80 -0.46 10.79
C ILE A 160 0.83 -1.99 10.63
N ILE A 161 1.98 -2.56 10.28
CA ILE A 161 2.14 -4.00 10.12
C ILE A 161 1.88 -4.72 11.45
N GLN A 162 2.47 -4.25 12.54
CA GLN A 162 2.22 -4.79 13.88
C GLN A 162 0.73 -4.74 14.25
N ALA A 163 0.04 -3.65 13.92
CA ALA A 163 -1.38 -3.49 14.19
C ALA A 163 -2.25 -4.45 13.36
N ILE A 164 -1.94 -4.62 12.07
CA ILE A 164 -2.67 -5.54 11.18
C ILE A 164 -2.45 -6.99 11.60
N THR A 165 -1.23 -7.35 11.98
CA THR A 165 -0.87 -8.74 12.34
C THR A 165 -1.13 -9.08 13.79
N TYR A 166 -1.62 -8.15 14.60
CA TYR A 166 -1.81 -8.31 16.05
C TYR A 166 -2.66 -9.53 16.44
N THR A 167 -3.63 -9.88 15.62
CA THR A 167 -4.50 -11.05 15.84
C THR A 167 -3.88 -12.36 15.32
N GLY A 168 -2.69 -12.33 14.72
CA GLY A 168 -2.06 -13.49 14.09
C GLY A 168 -2.61 -13.85 12.72
N GLU A 169 -3.43 -12.97 12.15
CA GLU A 169 -4.03 -13.09 10.82
C GLU A 169 -3.56 -11.94 9.92
N ASN A 170 -3.88 -12.01 8.64
CA ASN A 170 -3.73 -10.89 7.70
C ASN A 170 -2.30 -10.35 7.52
N TYR A 171 -1.31 -11.23 7.43
CA TYR A 171 0.07 -10.80 7.15
C TYR A 171 0.15 -10.11 5.79
N PRO A 172 0.77 -8.90 5.73
CA PRO A 172 1.01 -8.23 4.46
C PRO A 172 1.91 -9.09 3.58
N VAL A 173 1.61 -9.08 2.29
CA VAL A 173 2.49 -9.68 1.28
C VAL A 173 3.14 -8.59 0.44
N SER A 174 4.19 -8.92 -0.27
CA SER A 174 4.89 -8.01 -1.17
C SER A 174 5.46 -8.73 -2.37
N SER A 175 5.50 -8.03 -3.48
CA SER A 175 6.12 -8.50 -4.70
C SER A 175 6.61 -7.27 -5.47
N PHE A 176 7.90 -7.04 -5.46
CA PHE A 176 8.50 -5.83 -6.01
C PHE A 176 9.09 -6.09 -7.39
N GLU A 177 8.83 -5.21 -8.32
CA GLU A 177 9.43 -5.18 -9.66
C GLU A 177 10.24 -3.91 -9.89
N GLY A 178 10.03 -2.87 -9.07
CA GLY A 178 10.75 -1.62 -9.12
C GLY A 178 10.23 -0.60 -10.15
N PHE A 179 9.11 -0.86 -10.82
CA PHE A 179 8.58 0.02 -11.87
C PHE A 179 7.31 0.77 -11.48
N GLY A 180 6.14 0.18 -11.58
CA GLY A 180 4.85 0.80 -11.26
C GLY A 180 4.15 0.04 -10.17
N GLU A 181 4.31 0.46 -8.93
CA GLU A 181 3.93 -0.37 -7.79
C GLU A 181 2.68 0.12 -7.07
N THR A 182 2.56 1.42 -6.83
CA THR A 182 1.53 1.92 -5.91
C THR A 182 0.12 1.75 -6.44
N CYS A 183 -0.12 1.97 -7.73
CA CYS A 183 -1.47 1.83 -8.29
C CYS A 183 -1.89 0.37 -8.43
N ALA A 184 -0.99 -0.49 -8.93
CA ALA A 184 -1.28 -1.91 -9.15
C ALA A 184 -1.26 -2.70 -7.83
N LYS A 185 -0.16 -2.62 -7.09
CA LYS A 185 0.05 -3.44 -5.88
C LYS A 185 -0.55 -2.80 -4.64
N GLY A 186 -0.33 -1.50 -4.42
CA GLY A 186 -0.88 -0.80 -3.27
C GLY A 186 -2.38 -0.50 -3.37
N GLY A 187 -2.87 -0.18 -4.56
CA GLY A 187 -4.29 0.15 -4.78
C GLY A 187 -5.14 -1.06 -5.15
N LEU A 188 -4.75 -1.77 -6.23
CA LEU A 188 -5.58 -2.78 -6.86
C LEU A 188 -5.55 -4.14 -6.13
N LEU A 189 -4.37 -4.66 -5.79
CA LEU A 189 -4.26 -5.99 -5.18
C LEU A 189 -5.01 -6.11 -3.85
N PRO A 190 -4.95 -5.16 -2.89
CA PRO A 190 -5.75 -5.24 -1.67
C PRO A 190 -7.26 -5.32 -1.94
N PHE A 191 -7.73 -4.59 -2.95
CA PHE A 191 -9.14 -4.63 -3.37
C PHE A 191 -9.57 -5.98 -3.91
N ILE A 192 -8.74 -6.62 -4.74
CA ILE A 192 -9.14 -7.87 -5.41
C ILE A 192 -8.89 -9.10 -4.54
N THR A 193 -7.83 -9.09 -3.75
CA THR A 193 -7.41 -10.24 -2.93
C THR A 193 -7.92 -10.20 -1.50
N GLY A 194 -8.19 -9.02 -0.97
CA GLY A 194 -8.50 -8.83 0.44
C GLY A 194 -7.28 -8.93 1.35
N ILE A 195 -6.07 -8.96 0.80
CA ILE A 195 -4.80 -9.11 1.54
C ILE A 195 -4.02 -7.79 1.50
N PRO A 196 -3.52 -7.29 2.64
CA PRO A 196 -2.68 -6.10 2.67
C PRO A 196 -1.40 -6.29 1.84
N GLN A 197 -0.96 -5.20 1.19
CA GLN A 197 0.22 -5.22 0.31
C GLN A 197 1.24 -4.19 0.78
N LEU A 198 2.43 -4.63 1.16
CA LEU A 198 3.57 -3.75 1.36
C LEU A 198 4.17 -3.39 0.00
N VAL A 199 4.46 -2.12 -0.23
CA VAL A 199 4.88 -1.62 -1.53
C VAL A 199 6.09 -0.70 -1.38
N ILE A 200 7.17 -1.01 -2.08
CA ILE A 200 8.25 -0.06 -2.34
C ILE A 200 7.89 0.68 -3.63
N PRO A 201 7.60 1.99 -3.57
CA PRO A 201 7.24 2.76 -4.77
C PRO A 201 8.31 2.64 -5.84
N GLY A 202 7.89 2.30 -7.05
CA GLY A 202 8.78 2.07 -8.17
C GLY A 202 9.23 3.35 -8.86
N MET A 203 10.01 3.19 -9.94
CA MET A 203 10.52 4.30 -10.72
C MET A 203 9.40 5.17 -11.30
N GLY A 204 8.31 4.57 -11.79
CA GLY A 204 7.16 5.31 -12.31
C GLY A 204 6.47 6.17 -11.25
N ASP A 205 6.35 5.66 -10.03
CA ASP A 205 5.78 6.41 -8.91
C ASP A 205 6.65 7.62 -8.54
N ARG A 206 7.97 7.45 -8.53
CA ARG A 206 8.92 8.53 -8.23
C ARG A 206 8.96 9.58 -9.33
N THR A 207 9.05 9.14 -10.59
CA THR A 207 9.16 10.02 -11.75
C THR A 207 7.88 10.83 -11.99
N PHE A 208 6.71 10.18 -11.92
CA PHE A 208 5.44 10.80 -12.33
C PHE A 208 4.66 11.40 -11.17
N SER A 209 4.86 10.95 -9.93
CA SER A 209 4.03 11.38 -8.80
C SER A 209 4.81 11.94 -7.61
N GLY A 210 6.13 12.11 -7.75
CA GLY A 210 6.94 12.77 -6.73
C GLY A 210 6.93 12.05 -5.39
N VAL A 211 6.97 10.73 -5.41
CA VAL A 211 7.19 9.92 -4.21
C VAL A 211 8.65 10.08 -3.79
N TYR A 212 8.90 10.38 -2.52
CA TYR A 212 10.25 10.59 -2.00
C TYR A 212 11.00 9.26 -1.82
N ASP A 213 12.33 9.32 -1.81
CA ASP A 213 13.20 8.14 -1.75
C ASP A 213 13.03 7.31 -0.47
N TYR A 214 12.71 7.95 0.64
CA TYR A 214 12.47 7.30 1.93
C TYR A 214 11.04 6.76 2.11
N GLU A 215 10.11 7.12 1.20
CA GLU A 215 8.72 6.71 1.31
C GLU A 215 8.54 5.25 0.88
N ILE A 216 7.86 4.51 1.73
CA ILE A 216 7.33 3.17 1.49
C ILE A 216 5.81 3.29 1.58
N ALA A 217 5.07 2.36 0.98
CA ALA A 217 3.63 2.38 1.06
C ALA A 217 3.06 1.03 1.51
N ILE A 218 1.86 1.06 2.09
CA ILE A 218 1.07 -0.13 2.37
C ILE A 218 -0.36 0.09 1.89
N GLY A 219 -0.86 -0.83 1.10
CA GLY A 219 -2.27 -0.90 0.72
C GLY A 219 -3.01 -1.82 1.67
N ILE A 220 -4.09 -1.35 2.27
CA ILE A 220 -4.90 -2.06 3.24
C ILE A 220 -6.31 -2.20 2.68
N PRO A 221 -6.92 -3.41 2.65
CA PRO A 221 -8.34 -3.54 2.36
C PRO A 221 -9.16 -2.62 3.26
N GLY A 222 -10.10 -1.84 2.71
CA GLY A 222 -10.81 -0.82 3.46
C GLY A 222 -11.41 -1.31 4.78
N LYS A 223 -11.95 -2.53 4.78
CA LYS A 223 -12.56 -3.15 5.97
C LYS A 223 -11.56 -3.42 7.10
N MET A 224 -10.27 -3.58 6.80
CA MET A 224 -9.24 -3.83 7.81
C MET A 224 -8.73 -2.56 8.50
N LEU A 225 -9.11 -1.38 8.00
CA LEU A 225 -8.66 -0.11 8.56
C LEU A 225 -8.97 0.00 10.05
N PHE A 226 -10.21 -0.34 10.44
CA PHE A 226 -10.63 -0.25 11.85
C PHE A 226 -9.81 -1.14 12.76
N THR A 227 -9.58 -2.40 12.36
CA THR A 227 -8.72 -3.33 13.10
C THR A 227 -7.29 -2.79 13.22
N ALA A 228 -6.75 -2.21 12.14
CA ALA A 228 -5.42 -1.61 12.16
C ALA A 228 -5.36 -0.43 13.14
N VAL A 229 -6.33 0.48 13.12
CA VAL A 229 -6.38 1.64 14.02
C VAL A 229 -6.57 1.21 15.48
N ASP A 230 -7.48 0.29 15.75
CA ASP A 230 -7.76 -0.23 17.10
C ASP A 230 -6.55 -0.94 17.73
N ASN A 231 -5.70 -1.52 16.91
CA ASN A 231 -4.52 -2.26 17.35
C ASN A 231 -3.22 -1.45 17.32
N LEU A 232 -3.24 -0.20 16.84
CA LEU A 232 -2.07 0.66 16.89
C LEU A 232 -1.51 0.75 18.31
N PHE A 233 -0.21 0.52 18.43
CA PHE A 233 0.51 0.56 19.71
C PHE A 233 0.10 -0.47 20.76
N LYS A 234 -0.74 -1.46 20.46
CA LYS A 234 -0.95 -2.63 21.32
C LYS A 234 0.28 -3.55 21.34
N SER A 235 1.08 -3.50 20.29
CA SER A 235 2.38 -4.18 20.18
C SER A 235 3.52 -3.28 20.64
N GLY A 236 4.71 -3.87 20.89
CA GLY A 236 5.93 -3.13 21.18
C GLY A 236 6.36 -3.16 22.66
N GLY A 237 5.47 -3.44 23.60
CA GLY A 237 5.80 -3.61 25.01
C GLY A 237 6.67 -2.47 25.57
N LYS A 238 7.76 -2.82 26.27
CA LYS A 238 8.71 -1.84 26.83
C LYS A 238 9.57 -1.11 25.80
N LEU A 239 9.68 -1.63 24.59
CA LEU A 239 10.43 -0.98 23.51
C LEU A 239 9.67 0.18 22.88
N ASN A 240 8.36 0.23 23.07
CA ASN A 240 7.42 1.27 22.64
C ASN A 240 7.91 2.07 21.42
N LEU A 241 7.89 1.45 20.26
CA LEU A 241 8.39 2.04 19.02
C LEU A 241 7.64 3.34 18.62
N GLY A 242 6.47 3.58 19.22
CA GLY A 242 5.72 4.84 19.08
C GLY A 242 6.31 6.02 19.85
N ASN A 243 7.38 5.82 20.61
CA ASN A 243 8.06 6.93 21.27
C ASN A 243 9.08 7.55 20.31
N PRO A 244 9.00 8.86 20.02
CA PRO A 244 9.97 9.54 19.16
C PRO A 244 11.40 9.58 19.73
N VAL A 245 11.60 9.20 20.97
CA VAL A 245 12.92 9.10 21.56
C VAL A 245 13.62 7.86 21.01
N LYS A 246 14.39 8.05 19.97
CA LYS A 246 15.29 7.01 19.46
C LYS A 246 16.37 6.75 20.49
N THR A 247 16.37 5.56 21.08
CA THR A 247 17.46 5.13 21.93
C THR A 247 18.73 5.09 21.09
N LEU A 248 19.72 5.91 21.47
CA LEU A 248 21.05 5.81 20.89
C LEU A 248 21.57 4.38 21.06
N LEU A 249 22.28 3.89 20.06
CA LEU A 249 22.92 2.58 20.11
C LEU A 249 23.80 2.52 21.37
N ALA A 250 23.28 1.91 22.43
CA ALA A 250 24.04 1.73 23.64
C ALA A 250 24.93 0.50 23.45
N MET A 251 26.24 0.69 23.55
CA MET A 251 27.15 -0.43 23.66
C MET A 251 26.89 -1.12 25.00
N GLY A 252 26.60 -2.41 24.99
CA GLY A 252 26.29 -3.17 26.18
C GLY A 252 24.82 -3.18 26.56
N LEU A 253 23.92 -3.35 25.59
CA LEU A 253 22.53 -3.72 25.85
C LEU A 253 22.49 -4.91 26.79
N THR A 254 21.90 -4.70 27.97
CA THR A 254 21.77 -5.76 28.96
C THR A 254 20.68 -6.75 28.53
N GLU A 255 20.80 -8.00 28.95
CA GLU A 255 19.86 -9.08 28.69
C GLU A 255 18.43 -8.82 29.23
N ASN A 256 18.24 -7.70 29.90
CA ASN A 256 16.99 -7.32 30.56
C ASN A 256 16.07 -6.41 29.71
N ILE A 257 16.24 -6.36 28.39
CA ILE A 257 15.41 -5.53 27.51
C ILE A 257 13.94 -5.92 27.61
N THR A 258 13.64 -7.22 27.54
CA THR A 258 12.30 -7.76 27.82
C THR A 258 12.38 -9.04 28.61
N PRO A 259 11.30 -9.45 29.32
CA PRO A 259 11.24 -10.76 30.00
C PRO A 259 11.51 -11.95 29.07
N GLY A 260 11.10 -11.85 27.79
CA GLY A 260 11.33 -12.88 26.79
C GLY A 260 12.82 -13.05 26.44
N PHE A 261 13.56 -11.96 26.31
CA PHE A 261 15.03 -12.02 26.11
C PHE A 261 15.73 -12.71 27.26
N LYS A 262 15.39 -12.35 28.52
CA LYS A 262 15.94 -12.99 29.71
C LYS A 262 15.66 -14.48 29.74
N TYR A 263 14.41 -14.87 29.50
CA TYR A 263 14.00 -16.27 29.44
C TYR A 263 14.76 -17.05 28.37
N MET A 264 14.85 -16.49 27.15
CA MET A 264 15.54 -17.14 26.04
C MET A 264 17.04 -17.29 26.35
N ARG A 265 17.67 -16.27 26.93
CA ARG A 265 19.09 -16.33 27.35
C ARG A 265 19.31 -17.45 28.34
N GLN A 266 18.49 -17.56 29.37
CA GLN A 266 18.55 -18.64 30.34
C GLN A 266 18.46 -20.01 29.63
N LYS A 267 17.54 -20.20 28.67
CA LYS A 267 17.41 -21.47 27.92
C LYS A 267 18.61 -21.78 27.04
N ILE A 268 19.23 -20.76 26.45
CA ILE A 268 20.47 -20.91 25.68
C ILE A 268 21.60 -21.37 26.61
N ASP A 269 21.75 -20.75 27.78
CA ASP A 269 22.80 -21.10 28.74
C ASP A 269 22.62 -22.53 29.30
N GLU A 270 21.38 -22.89 29.66
CA GLU A 270 21.02 -24.25 30.06
C GLU A 270 21.36 -25.28 28.96
N SER A 271 21.16 -24.95 27.68
CA SER A 271 21.47 -25.81 26.55
C SER A 271 22.96 -25.94 26.26
N THR A 272 23.76 -24.96 26.67
CA THR A 272 25.21 -24.92 26.40
C THR A 272 26.03 -25.63 27.48
N THR A 273 25.54 -25.62 28.72
CA THR A 273 26.23 -26.27 29.86
C THR A 273 26.36 -27.79 29.74
N TRP A 274 25.49 -28.47 29.03
CA TRP A 274 25.64 -29.92 28.82
C TRP A 274 26.56 -30.29 27.66
N ARG A 275 26.90 -29.34 26.75
CA ARG A 275 27.91 -29.58 25.69
C ARG A 275 29.34 -29.60 26.24
N THR A 276 29.60 -28.89 27.33
CA THR A 276 30.90 -28.86 28.00
C THR A 276 31.11 -30.06 28.98
N ALA A 277 30.05 -30.77 29.32
CA ALA A 277 30.14 -31.94 30.19
C ALA A 277 30.44 -33.28 29.43
N VAL A 278 30.58 -33.24 28.11
CA VAL A 278 30.81 -34.39 27.24
C VAL A 278 32.23 -34.35 26.61
N LEU A 279 33.08 -33.41 26.98
CA LEU A 279 34.51 -33.33 26.64
C LEU A 279 35.35 -33.58 27.89
#